data_53593c47cfe9536f15adea6647ff4e81
#
_entry.id   53593c47cfe9536f15adea6647ff4e81
#
_cell.length_a   1.000
_cell.length_b   1.000
_cell.length_c   1.000
_cell.angle_alpha   90.00
_cell.angle_beta   90.00
_cell.angle_gamma   90.00
#
_symmetry.space_group_name_H-M   'P 1'
#
loop_
_entity.id
_entity.type
_entity.pdbx_description
1 polymer ?
#
loop_
_entity_poly.entity_id
_entity_poly.type
_entity_poly.pdbx_seq_one_letter_code
_entity_poly.pdbx_strand_id
1 'polypeptide(L)' 'KFLNDSGVTEIEAVGKPFDPHFHEAVMQISSDEWEDDTVSMVLKKGYMYKDMVLRPSSVQVSHKP' A
#
# COMPACT_ATOMS: atom_id res chain seq x y z
N LYS A 1 4.96 7.64 7.56
CA LYS A 1 5.91 8.74 7.58
C LYS A 1 5.21 10.05 7.26
N PHE A 2 5.53 11.05 8.05
CA PHE A 2 4.86 12.34 7.92
C PHE A 2 5.51 13.18 6.83
N LEU A 3 4.68 13.86 6.08
CA LEU A 3 5.19 14.79 5.09
C LEU A 3 5.39 16.18 5.69
N ASN A 4 4.48 16.57 6.56
CA ASN A 4 4.58 17.87 7.20
C ASN A 4 3.50 18.00 8.26
N ASP A 5 3.34 19.21 8.78
CA ASP A 5 2.43 19.50 9.87
C ASP A 5 0.99 19.65 9.45
N SER A 6 0.67 19.57 8.19
CA SER A 6 -0.69 19.81 7.74
C SER A 6 -1.59 18.60 7.88
N GLY A 7 -1.08 17.51 8.44
CA GLY A 7 -1.89 16.33 8.65
C GLY A 7 -1.84 15.32 7.52
N VAL A 8 -1.01 15.58 6.53
CA VAL A 8 -0.82 14.66 5.41
C VAL A 8 0.21 13.62 5.81
N THR A 9 -0.14 12.35 5.65
CA THR A 9 0.77 11.26 5.96
C THR A 9 0.89 10.34 4.76
N GLU A 10 2.04 9.68 4.67
CA GLU A 10 2.27 8.68 3.64
C GLU A 10 1.63 7.36 4.09
N ILE A 11 0.96 6.70 3.17
CA ILE A 11 0.35 5.40 3.43
C ILE A 11 1.45 4.34 3.37
N GLU A 12 1.69 3.67 4.49
CA GLU A 12 2.66 2.59 4.52
C GLU A 12 1.98 1.30 4.12
N ALA A 13 2.55 0.62 3.15
CA ALA A 13 1.91 -0.54 2.58
C ALA A 13 2.77 -1.80 2.57
N VAL A 14 4.08 -1.67 2.42
CA VAL A 14 4.96 -2.83 2.28
C VAL A 14 4.88 -3.71 3.52
N GLY A 15 4.64 -5.00 3.30
CA GLY A 15 4.54 -5.96 4.39
C GLY A 15 3.19 -6.02 5.05
N LYS A 16 2.26 -5.19 4.62
CA LYS A 16 0.93 -5.15 5.22
C LYS A 16 -0.08 -5.86 4.32
N PRO A 17 -1.19 -6.33 4.89
CA PRO A 17 -2.24 -6.93 4.06
C PRO A 17 -2.76 -5.92 3.06
N PHE A 18 -3.10 -6.40 1.88
CA PHE A 18 -3.66 -5.53 0.87
C PHE A 18 -5.01 -5.01 1.34
N ASP A 19 -5.20 -3.70 1.22
CA ASP A 19 -6.43 -3.05 1.63
C ASP A 19 -6.90 -2.16 0.49
N PRO A 20 -8.00 -2.50 -0.19
CA PRO A 20 -8.44 -1.72 -1.33
C PRO A 20 -8.87 -0.29 -0.99
N HIS A 21 -9.04 0.01 0.31
CA HIS A 21 -9.33 1.38 0.74
C HIS A 21 -8.12 2.29 0.58
N PHE A 22 -6.93 1.73 0.79
CA PHE A 22 -5.70 2.53 0.83
C PHE A 22 -4.74 2.18 -0.28
N HIS A 23 -4.94 1.03 -0.93
CA HIS A 23 -3.98 0.54 -1.91
C HIS A 23 -4.67 0.26 -3.23
N GLU A 24 -3.93 0.42 -4.30
CA GLU A 24 -4.38 0.04 -5.63
C GLU A 24 -3.42 -1.03 -6.15
N ALA A 25 -3.93 -2.23 -6.39
CA ALA A 25 -3.10 -3.33 -6.87
C ALA A 25 -2.91 -3.17 -8.37
N VAL A 26 -1.73 -2.71 -8.76
CA VAL A 26 -1.42 -2.54 -10.18
C VAL A 26 -0.64 -3.72 -10.73
N MET A 27 -0.15 -4.60 -9.85
CA MET A 27 0.65 -5.74 -10.24
C MET A 27 0.46 -6.85 -9.22
N GLN A 28 0.48 -8.10 -9.69
CA GLN A 28 0.36 -9.26 -8.81
C GLN A 28 1.45 -10.25 -9.16
N ILE A 29 2.01 -10.88 -8.13
CA ILE A 29 3.03 -11.90 -8.30
C ILE A 29 2.69 -13.11 -7.45
N SER A 30 3.25 -14.25 -7.80
CA SER A 30 3.17 -15.45 -6.98
C SER A 30 4.47 -15.63 -6.23
N SER A 31 4.39 -15.78 -4.93
CA SER A 31 5.59 -15.92 -4.10
C SER A 31 5.22 -16.54 -2.77
N ASP A 32 6.09 -17.42 -2.26
CA ASP A 32 5.91 -17.96 -0.90
C ASP A 32 6.60 -17.11 0.13
N GLU A 33 7.29 -16.05 -0.26
CA GLU A 33 8.01 -15.21 0.70
C GLU A 33 7.08 -14.34 1.52
N TRP A 34 5.87 -14.13 1.04
CA TRP A 34 4.90 -13.27 1.70
C TRP A 34 3.64 -14.05 1.97
N GLU A 35 2.90 -13.58 2.95
CA GLU A 35 1.56 -14.10 3.16
C GLU A 35 0.68 -13.79 1.95
N ASP A 36 -0.39 -14.54 1.79
CA ASP A 36 -1.32 -14.32 0.71
C ASP A 36 -1.91 -12.90 0.81
N ASP A 37 -2.09 -12.25 -0.31
CA ASP A 37 -2.67 -10.90 -0.40
C ASP A 37 -1.89 -9.87 0.42
N THR A 38 -0.57 -9.98 0.42
CA THR A 38 0.29 -9.04 1.12
C THR A 38 0.97 -8.13 0.12
N VAL A 39 1.09 -6.86 0.48
CA VAL A 39 1.78 -5.90 -0.36
C VAL A 39 3.27 -6.18 -0.29
N SER A 40 3.86 -6.51 -1.42
CA SER A 40 5.29 -6.84 -1.48
C SER A 40 6.13 -5.64 -1.92
N MET A 41 5.53 -4.68 -2.64
CA MET A 41 6.27 -3.52 -3.12
C MET A 41 5.30 -2.37 -3.35
N VAL A 42 5.77 -1.15 -3.08
CA VAL A 42 5.02 0.06 -3.39
C VAL A 42 5.63 0.68 -4.64
N LEU A 43 4.83 0.82 -5.68
CA LEU A 43 5.27 1.40 -6.94
C LEU A 43 5.09 2.90 -6.97
N LYS A 44 4.00 3.38 -6.35
CA LYS A 44 3.77 4.80 -6.15
C LYS A 44 3.23 5.00 -4.75
N LYS A 45 3.75 5.98 -4.05
CA LYS A 45 3.33 6.26 -2.70
C LYS A 45 1.95 6.88 -2.69
N GLY A 46 1.16 6.49 -1.70
CA GLY A 46 -0.13 7.11 -1.47
C GLY A 46 -0.08 8.00 -0.26
N TYR A 47 -1.07 8.85 -0.12
CA TYR A 47 -1.12 9.83 0.94
C TYR A 47 -2.52 9.96 1.50
N MET A 48 -2.59 10.24 2.79
CA MET A 48 -3.84 10.50 3.49
C MET A 48 -3.79 11.87 4.13
N TYR A 49 -4.94 12.52 4.20
CA TYR A 49 -5.11 13.70 5.02
C TYR A 49 -6.11 13.36 6.10
N LYS A 50 -5.63 13.25 7.34
CA LYS A 50 -6.44 12.81 8.47
C LYS A 50 -7.08 11.46 8.11
N ASP A 51 -8.39 11.40 7.99
CA ASP A 51 -9.08 10.16 7.69
C ASP A 51 -9.40 9.99 6.21
N MET A 52 -8.97 10.92 5.38
CA MET A 52 -9.30 10.90 3.96
C MET A 52 -8.11 10.44 3.15
N VAL A 53 -8.33 9.47 2.27
CA VAL A 53 -7.30 9.03 1.34
C VAL A 53 -7.26 10.01 0.18
N LEU A 54 -6.15 10.73 0.04
CA LEU A 54 -5.97 11.67 -1.06
C LEU A 54 -5.57 10.94 -2.33
N ARG A 55 -4.72 9.92 -2.17
CA ARG A 55 -4.24 9.11 -3.28
C ARG A 55 -3.88 7.74 -2.72
N PRO A 56 -4.44 6.66 -3.26
CA PRO A 56 -4.04 5.34 -2.81
C PRO A 56 -2.64 5.00 -3.28
N SER A 57 -1.96 4.13 -2.53
CA SER A 57 -0.66 3.63 -2.94
C SER A 57 -0.84 2.63 -4.08
N SER A 58 -0.05 2.79 -5.13
CA SER A 58 0.00 1.78 -6.19
C SER A 58 0.98 0.71 -5.74
N VAL A 59 0.51 -0.52 -5.61
CA VAL A 59 1.28 -1.56 -4.96
C VAL A 59 1.32 -2.83 -5.80
N GLN A 60 2.31 -3.65 -5.48
CA GLN A 60 2.42 -5.01 -6.00
C GLN A 60 1.98 -5.95 -4.89
N VAL A 61 1.04 -6.81 -5.20
CA VAL A 61 0.47 -7.75 -4.22
C VAL A 61 1.03 -9.13 -4.49
N SER A 62 1.41 -9.82 -3.42
CA SER A 62 1.91 -11.16 -3.50
C SER A 62 0.82 -12.14 -3.12
N HIS A 63 0.65 -13.16 -3.95
CA HIS A 63 -0.25 -14.28 -3.67
C HIS A 63 0.57 -15.54 -3.49
N LYS A 64 0.12 -16.43 -2.64
CA LYS A 64 0.76 -17.71 -2.54
C LYS A 64 0.42 -18.56 -3.76
N PRO A 65 1.39 -19.31 -4.27
CA PRO A 65 1.16 -20.16 -5.44
C PRO A 65 0.23 -21.32 -5.15
#